data_805dc0252304aa596549da58dcc9597c
#
_entry.id   805dc0252304aa596549da58dcc9597c
#
_cell.length_a   1.000
_cell.length_b   1.000
_cell.length_c   1.000
_cell.angle_alpha   90.00
_cell.angle_beta   90.00
_cell.angle_gamma   90.00
#
_symmetry.space_group_name_H-M   'P 1'
#
loop_
_entity.id
_entity.type
_entity.pdbx_description
1 polymer ?
#
loop_
_entity_poly.entity_id
_entity_poly.type
_entity_poly.pdbx_seq_one_letter_code
_entity_poly.pdbx_strand_id
1 'polypeptide(L)'
;MRGLRAWRGGTGPYVVALFLMAAPVWAVQPDEMLADPVLEARAREISHDIRCPVCQGETIDDSNAPIARDLRLISRERLVAGDSDAAVVDYIVARYGEGVLFNPPAKGVNLVLWLAGPALLLAGIAVAVTAGRRRQVVEAALSPEEEARLREILKE
;
A
#
# COMPACT_ATOMS: atom_id res chain seq x y z
N MET A 1 -28.96 7.47 44.04
CA MET A 1 -27.85 6.52 44.15
C MET A 1 -28.27 5.24 43.44
N ARG A 2 -27.92 5.03 42.19
CA ARG A 2 -28.18 3.80 41.43
C ARG A 2 -26.86 3.23 41.00
N GLY A 3 -26.54 2.05 41.53
CA GLY A 3 -25.27 1.36 41.41
C GLY A 3 -24.94 0.95 40.00
N LEU A 4 -23.69 1.17 39.63
CA LEU A 4 -23.00 0.61 38.46
C LEU A 4 -22.95 -0.92 38.65
N ARG A 5 -23.84 -1.65 38.00
CA ARG A 5 -23.73 -3.11 37.88
C ARG A 5 -22.49 -3.41 37.02
N ALA A 6 -21.48 -3.93 37.68
CA ALA A 6 -20.28 -4.48 37.06
C ALA A 6 -20.68 -5.51 36.01
N TRP A 7 -20.27 -5.26 34.80
CA TRP A 7 -20.36 -6.18 33.64
C TRP A 7 -19.35 -7.33 33.85
N ARG A 8 -19.79 -8.34 34.64
CA ARG A 8 -19.05 -9.60 34.85
C ARG A 8 -19.45 -10.62 33.77
N GLY A 9 -19.33 -10.26 32.50
CA GLY A 9 -19.42 -11.19 31.38
C GLY A 9 -18.06 -11.83 31.13
N GLY A 10 -17.92 -13.13 31.39
CA GLY A 10 -16.67 -13.90 31.31
C GLY A 10 -16.10 -14.13 29.92
N THR A 11 -16.10 -13.11 29.04
CA THR A 11 -15.50 -13.18 27.70
C THR A 11 -14.01 -12.81 27.69
N GLY A 12 -13.50 -12.17 28.75
CA GLY A 12 -12.11 -11.73 28.84
C GLY A 12 -11.08 -12.85 28.63
N PRO A 13 -11.17 -13.99 29.35
CA PRO A 13 -10.18 -15.08 29.22
C PRO A 13 -10.23 -15.76 27.83
N TYR A 14 -11.39 -15.84 27.20
CA TYR A 14 -11.52 -16.44 25.85
C TYR A 14 -10.94 -15.57 24.76
N VAL A 15 -11.06 -14.24 24.85
CA VAL A 15 -10.45 -13.29 23.91
C VAL A 15 -8.93 -13.34 24.01
N VAL A 16 -8.38 -13.39 25.23
CA VAL A 16 -6.93 -13.53 25.45
C VAL A 16 -6.43 -14.89 24.94
N ALA A 17 -7.18 -15.97 25.20
CA ALA A 17 -6.83 -17.30 24.72
C ALA A 17 -6.86 -17.39 23.16
N LEU A 18 -7.81 -16.70 22.51
CA LEU A 18 -7.90 -16.64 21.06
C LEU A 18 -6.72 -15.89 20.44
N PHE A 19 -6.26 -14.81 21.09
CA PHE A 19 -5.07 -14.05 20.66
C PHE A 19 -3.76 -14.84 20.80
N LEU A 20 -3.66 -15.70 21.81
CA LEU A 20 -2.48 -16.54 22.04
C LEU A 20 -2.37 -17.74 21.07
N MET A 21 -3.45 -18.09 20.37
CA MET A 21 -3.45 -19.14 19.36
C MET A 21 -3.14 -18.67 17.94
N ALA A 22 -2.98 -17.38 17.70
CA ALA A 22 -2.56 -16.84 16.42
C ALA A 22 -1.03 -17.06 16.23
N ALA A 23 -0.62 -18.29 15.98
CA ALA A 23 0.75 -18.57 15.56
C ALA A 23 0.98 -17.95 14.16
N PRO A 24 2.10 -17.28 13.90
CA PRO A 24 2.42 -16.80 12.57
C PRO A 24 2.53 -18.00 11.63
N VAL A 25 1.68 -18.06 10.63
CA VAL A 25 1.77 -19.06 9.56
C VAL A 25 2.79 -18.53 8.54
N TRP A 26 3.95 -19.13 8.52
CA TRP A 26 5.00 -18.80 7.57
C TRP A 26 4.78 -19.60 6.29
N ALA A 27 4.72 -18.95 5.14
CA ALA A 27 4.54 -19.62 3.85
C ALA A 27 5.83 -20.30 3.38
N VAL A 28 6.99 -19.77 3.77
CA VAL A 28 8.30 -20.38 3.46
C VAL A 28 8.53 -21.60 4.32
N GLN A 29 8.75 -22.73 3.68
CA GLN A 29 9.00 -24.00 4.35
C GLN A 29 10.47 -24.16 4.75
N PRO A 30 10.79 -24.88 5.85
CA PRO A 30 12.16 -25.09 6.30
C PRO A 30 13.06 -25.81 5.26
N ASP A 31 12.47 -26.63 4.39
CA ASP A 31 13.17 -27.34 3.31
C ASP A 31 13.55 -26.46 2.11
N GLU A 32 12.98 -25.25 2.03
CA GLU A 32 13.33 -24.25 1.02
C GLU A 32 14.53 -23.40 1.42
N MET A 33 14.82 -23.31 2.71
CA MET A 33 15.80 -22.36 3.25
C MET A 33 17.24 -22.76 2.92
N LEU A 34 18.05 -21.78 2.54
CA LEU A 34 19.48 -21.98 2.31
C LEU A 34 20.23 -22.11 3.64
N ALA A 35 21.28 -22.93 3.64
CA ALA A 35 22.15 -23.10 4.81
C ALA A 35 22.98 -21.83 5.12
N ASP A 36 23.28 -21.03 4.10
CA ASP A 36 23.97 -19.74 4.25
C ASP A 36 22.93 -18.65 4.62
N PRO A 37 23.01 -18.08 5.85
CA PRO A 37 22.06 -17.09 6.31
C PRO A 37 22.12 -15.77 5.53
N VAL A 38 23.28 -15.45 4.91
CA VAL A 38 23.41 -14.23 4.11
C VAL A 38 22.68 -14.38 2.77
N LEU A 39 22.85 -15.52 2.11
CA LEU A 39 22.12 -15.81 0.87
C LEU A 39 20.61 -15.96 1.13
N GLU A 40 20.23 -16.58 2.25
CA GLU A 40 18.81 -16.71 2.62
C GLU A 40 18.17 -15.34 2.89
N ALA A 41 18.86 -14.42 3.56
CA ALA A 41 18.36 -13.08 3.79
C ALA A 41 18.10 -12.34 2.46
N ARG A 42 19.04 -12.45 1.50
CA ARG A 42 18.87 -11.90 0.15
C ARG A 42 17.70 -12.54 -0.60
N ALA A 43 17.57 -13.87 -0.51
CA ALA A 43 16.46 -14.58 -1.13
C ALA A 43 15.10 -14.13 -0.59
N ARG A 44 15.01 -13.88 0.73
CA ARG A 44 13.81 -13.35 1.38
C ARG A 44 13.48 -11.92 0.92
N GLU A 45 14.49 -11.06 0.84
CA GLU A 45 14.31 -9.69 0.35
C GLU A 45 13.78 -9.67 -1.08
N ILE A 46 14.37 -10.46 -1.99
CA ILE A 46 13.86 -10.63 -3.36
C ILE A 46 12.41 -11.15 -3.35
N SER A 47 12.12 -12.12 -2.48
CA SER A 47 10.77 -12.74 -2.40
C SER A 47 9.70 -11.76 -1.91
N HIS A 48 10.05 -10.78 -1.11
CA HIS A 48 9.14 -9.69 -0.69
C HIS A 48 8.83 -8.70 -1.81
N ASP A 49 9.74 -8.51 -2.76
CA ASP A 49 9.56 -7.60 -3.88
C ASP A 49 8.83 -8.22 -5.07
N ILE A 50 8.65 -9.54 -5.07
CA ILE A 50 8.00 -10.27 -6.16
C ILE A 50 6.57 -10.66 -5.76
N ARG A 51 5.63 -10.29 -6.60
CA ARG A 51 4.21 -10.62 -6.48
C ARG A 51 3.93 -12.04 -6.96
N CYS A 52 3.12 -12.78 -6.22
CA CYS A 52 2.61 -14.08 -6.66
C CYS A 52 1.66 -13.90 -7.86
N PRO A 53 1.93 -14.50 -9.03
CA PRO A 53 1.13 -14.27 -10.24
C PRO A 53 -0.33 -14.74 -10.18
N VAL A 54 -0.64 -15.68 -9.30
CA VAL A 54 -1.99 -16.30 -9.16
C VAL A 54 -2.69 -15.90 -7.87
N CYS A 55 -2.06 -15.09 -7.02
CA CYS A 55 -2.59 -14.68 -5.73
C CYS A 55 -3.14 -13.24 -5.79
N GLN A 56 -4.07 -12.90 -4.89
CA GLN A 56 -4.67 -11.57 -4.86
C GLN A 56 -3.81 -10.58 -4.05
N GLY A 57 -2.63 -10.21 -4.62
CA GLY A 57 -1.81 -9.14 -4.05
C GLY A 57 -0.81 -9.58 -2.97
N GLU A 58 -0.59 -10.88 -2.80
CA GLU A 58 0.44 -11.42 -1.91
C GLU A 58 1.82 -11.44 -2.57
N THR A 59 2.87 -11.39 -1.76
CA THR A 59 4.24 -11.65 -2.20
C THR A 59 4.46 -13.15 -2.40
N ILE A 60 5.52 -13.54 -3.10
CA ILE A 60 5.90 -14.96 -3.14
C ILE A 60 6.41 -15.44 -1.77
N ASP A 61 6.83 -14.54 -0.88
CA ASP A 61 7.27 -14.88 0.48
C ASP A 61 6.09 -15.24 1.40
N ASP A 62 4.93 -14.60 1.20
CA ASP A 62 3.73 -14.78 2.02
C ASP A 62 2.76 -15.83 1.46
N SER A 63 2.94 -16.22 0.19
CA SER A 63 2.00 -17.09 -0.51
C SER A 63 2.38 -18.59 -0.41
N ASN A 64 1.38 -19.43 -0.09
CA ASN A 64 1.49 -20.88 -0.11
C ASN A 64 1.17 -21.50 -1.48
N ALA A 65 0.94 -20.70 -2.52
CA ALA A 65 0.66 -21.22 -3.86
C ALA A 65 1.88 -21.98 -4.42
N PRO A 66 1.67 -23.08 -5.16
CA PRO A 66 2.78 -23.85 -5.74
C PRO A 66 3.73 -22.99 -6.57
N ILE A 67 3.19 -22.08 -7.38
CA ILE A 67 3.99 -21.15 -8.20
C ILE A 67 4.83 -20.19 -7.36
N ALA A 68 4.35 -19.76 -6.19
CA ALA A 68 5.12 -18.93 -5.28
C ALA A 68 6.32 -19.70 -4.73
N ARG A 69 6.12 -20.96 -4.35
CA ARG A 69 7.20 -21.87 -3.94
C ARG A 69 8.24 -22.06 -5.04
N ASP A 70 7.79 -22.33 -6.26
CA ASP A 70 8.70 -22.49 -7.41
C ASP A 70 9.57 -21.25 -7.64
N LEU A 71 8.96 -20.06 -7.57
CA LEU A 71 9.67 -18.79 -7.70
C LEU A 71 10.68 -18.55 -6.56
N ARG A 72 10.32 -18.92 -5.32
CA ARG A 72 11.23 -18.85 -4.18
C ARG A 72 12.43 -19.80 -4.35
N LEU A 73 12.21 -21.01 -4.86
CA LEU A 73 13.28 -21.98 -5.13
C LEU A 73 14.19 -21.50 -6.26
N ILE A 74 13.62 -21.00 -7.37
CA ILE A 74 14.38 -20.42 -8.48
C ILE A 74 15.24 -19.25 -7.99
N SER A 75 14.72 -18.37 -7.15
CA SER A 75 15.49 -17.24 -6.59
C SER A 75 16.70 -17.74 -5.81
N ARG A 76 16.52 -18.74 -4.96
CA ARG A 76 17.60 -19.35 -4.17
C ARG A 76 18.63 -20.06 -5.03
N GLU A 77 18.20 -20.83 -6.00
CA GLU A 77 19.08 -21.52 -6.95
C GLU A 77 20.00 -20.53 -7.69
N ARG A 78 19.42 -19.44 -8.19
CA ARG A 78 20.17 -18.40 -8.91
C ARG A 78 21.18 -17.67 -8.01
N LEU A 79 20.80 -17.38 -6.75
CA LEU A 79 21.71 -16.79 -5.78
C LEU A 79 22.87 -17.71 -5.44
N VAL A 80 22.62 -19.01 -5.29
CA VAL A 80 23.68 -20.02 -5.06
C VAL A 80 24.60 -20.14 -6.28
N ALA A 81 24.07 -19.96 -7.48
CA ALA A 81 24.89 -19.93 -8.72
C ALA A 81 25.75 -18.65 -8.84
N GLY A 82 25.57 -17.67 -7.93
CA GLY A 82 26.40 -16.47 -7.87
C GLY A 82 25.78 -15.25 -8.56
N ASP A 83 24.51 -15.30 -8.94
CA ASP A 83 23.83 -14.17 -9.54
C ASP A 83 23.68 -13.02 -8.54
N SER A 84 23.65 -11.80 -9.07
CA SER A 84 23.25 -10.62 -8.31
C SER A 84 21.73 -10.59 -8.12
N ASP A 85 21.24 -9.87 -7.08
CA ASP A 85 19.80 -9.71 -6.81
C ASP A 85 19.05 -9.16 -8.04
N ALA A 86 19.64 -8.17 -8.71
CA ALA A 86 19.09 -7.61 -9.95
C ALA A 86 18.99 -8.67 -11.06
N ALA A 87 20.00 -9.52 -11.23
CA ALA A 87 19.99 -10.58 -12.25
C ALA A 87 18.91 -11.64 -11.96
N VAL A 88 18.68 -11.97 -10.68
CA VAL A 88 17.60 -12.88 -10.28
C VAL A 88 16.23 -12.27 -10.61
N VAL A 89 16.02 -11.00 -10.26
CA VAL A 89 14.78 -10.28 -10.56
C VAL A 89 14.56 -10.18 -12.07
N ASP A 90 15.58 -9.80 -12.85
CA ASP A 90 15.51 -9.71 -14.32
C ASP A 90 15.16 -11.06 -14.94
N TYR A 91 15.70 -12.15 -14.43
CA TYR A 91 15.37 -13.50 -14.89
C TYR A 91 13.89 -13.84 -14.70
N ILE A 92 13.34 -13.50 -13.54
CA ILE A 92 11.90 -13.73 -13.23
C ILE A 92 11.04 -12.84 -14.10
N VAL A 93 11.39 -11.55 -14.23
CA VAL A 93 10.67 -10.58 -15.06
C VAL A 93 10.66 -10.99 -16.54
N ALA A 94 11.77 -11.49 -17.06
CA ALA A 94 11.85 -11.97 -18.44
C ALA A 94 10.88 -13.13 -18.74
N ARG A 95 10.53 -13.93 -17.71
CA ARG A 95 9.64 -15.09 -17.87
C ARG A 95 8.17 -14.78 -17.56
N TYR A 96 7.91 -13.92 -16.58
CA TYR A 96 6.57 -13.65 -16.05
C TYR A 96 6.07 -12.23 -16.34
N GLY A 97 6.93 -11.37 -16.90
CA GLY A 97 6.62 -9.97 -17.19
C GLY A 97 6.82 -9.03 -15.99
N GLU A 98 6.80 -7.72 -16.26
CA GLU A 98 6.98 -6.68 -15.21
C GLU A 98 5.85 -6.65 -14.17
N GLY A 99 4.70 -7.26 -14.46
CA GLY A 99 3.55 -7.33 -13.55
C GLY A 99 3.81 -8.11 -12.27
N VAL A 100 4.90 -8.90 -12.20
CA VAL A 100 5.32 -9.61 -10.98
C VAL A 100 6.07 -8.71 -9.99
N LEU A 101 6.44 -7.49 -10.37
CA LEU A 101 7.10 -6.56 -9.47
C LEU A 101 6.06 -5.77 -8.64
N PHE A 102 6.25 -5.70 -7.31
CA PHE A 102 5.46 -4.82 -6.47
C PHE A 102 5.79 -3.35 -6.75
N ASN A 103 7.07 -3.05 -6.97
CA ASN A 103 7.56 -1.73 -7.27
C ASN A 103 8.07 -1.70 -8.72
N PRO A 104 7.21 -1.34 -9.69
CA PRO A 104 7.64 -1.25 -11.07
C PRO A 104 8.72 -0.18 -11.22
N PRO A 105 9.79 -0.44 -12.00
CA PRO A 105 10.87 0.51 -12.18
C PRO A 105 10.36 1.81 -12.79
N ALA A 106 10.86 2.97 -12.31
CA ALA A 106 10.50 4.30 -12.82
C ALA A 106 11.16 4.57 -14.17
N LYS A 107 10.89 3.71 -15.17
CA LYS A 107 11.45 3.77 -16.52
C LYS A 107 10.35 3.57 -17.57
N GLY A 108 10.56 4.11 -18.77
CA GLY A 108 9.63 3.93 -19.89
C GLY A 108 8.20 4.35 -19.54
N VAL A 109 7.23 3.53 -19.91
CA VAL A 109 5.80 3.75 -19.67
C VAL A 109 5.46 3.84 -18.16
N ASN A 110 6.18 3.11 -17.30
CA ASN A 110 5.94 3.13 -15.85
C ASN A 110 6.19 4.51 -15.22
N LEU A 111 7.01 5.36 -15.86
CA LEU A 111 7.23 6.73 -15.38
C LEU A 111 5.93 7.54 -15.32
N VAL A 112 4.96 7.25 -16.18
CA VAL A 112 3.64 7.90 -16.18
C VAL A 112 2.91 7.63 -14.87
N LEU A 113 3.00 6.39 -14.32
CA LEU A 113 2.38 6.02 -13.04
C LEU A 113 2.97 6.86 -11.88
N TRP A 114 4.29 7.03 -11.88
CA TRP A 114 4.98 7.79 -10.83
C TRP A 114 4.72 9.29 -10.90
N LEU A 115 4.56 9.84 -12.11
CA LEU A 115 4.32 11.26 -12.32
C LEU A 115 2.83 11.64 -12.22
N ALA A 116 1.91 10.72 -12.50
CA ALA A 116 0.47 11.00 -12.50
C ALA A 116 -0.02 11.48 -11.12
N GLY A 117 0.42 10.84 -10.03
CA GLY A 117 0.03 11.22 -8.68
C GLY A 117 0.39 12.67 -8.33
N PRO A 118 1.68 13.04 -8.37
CA PRO A 118 2.11 14.43 -8.15
C PRO A 118 1.47 15.43 -9.10
N ALA A 119 1.32 15.10 -10.39
CA ALA A 119 0.70 15.98 -11.38
C ALA A 119 -0.78 16.25 -11.06
N LEU A 120 -1.55 15.23 -10.72
CA LEU A 120 -2.96 15.38 -10.31
C LEU A 120 -3.08 16.15 -9.00
N LEU A 121 -2.18 15.95 -8.05
CA LEU A 121 -2.16 16.70 -6.80
C LEU A 121 -1.93 18.20 -7.08
N LEU A 122 -0.94 18.55 -7.88
CA LEU A 122 -0.67 19.93 -8.25
C LEU A 122 -1.83 20.57 -9.02
N ALA A 123 -2.44 19.84 -9.95
CA ALA A 123 -3.63 20.30 -10.66
C ALA A 123 -4.81 20.53 -9.70
N GLY A 124 -5.04 19.63 -8.76
CA GLY A 124 -6.08 19.77 -7.73
C GLY A 124 -5.86 21.00 -6.82
N ILE A 125 -4.61 21.22 -6.38
CA ILE A 125 -4.25 22.41 -5.60
C ILE A 125 -4.50 23.69 -6.43
N ALA A 126 -4.08 23.72 -7.69
CA ALA A 126 -4.28 24.87 -8.57
C ALA A 126 -5.78 25.19 -8.75
N VAL A 127 -6.61 24.16 -8.96
CA VAL A 127 -8.07 24.31 -9.05
C VAL A 127 -8.65 24.82 -7.72
N ALA A 128 -8.25 24.26 -6.58
CA ALA A 128 -8.73 24.69 -5.27
C ALA A 128 -8.38 26.14 -4.97
N VAL A 129 -7.13 26.56 -5.26
CA VAL A 129 -6.69 27.96 -5.08
C VAL A 129 -7.45 28.93 -5.98
N THR A 130 -7.63 28.59 -7.25
CA THR A 130 -8.35 29.46 -8.19
C THR A 130 -9.85 29.56 -7.85
N ALA A 131 -10.47 28.44 -7.45
CA ALA A 131 -11.87 28.41 -7.01
C ALA A 131 -12.07 29.20 -5.69
N GLY A 132 -11.14 29.05 -4.73
CA GLY A 132 -11.18 29.79 -3.46
C GLY A 132 -11.04 31.30 -3.68
N ARG A 133 -10.12 31.72 -4.55
CA ARG A 133 -9.95 33.14 -4.91
C ARG A 133 -11.21 33.72 -5.59
N ARG A 134 -11.85 32.98 -6.47
CA ARG A 134 -13.11 33.41 -7.11
C ARG A 134 -14.23 33.59 -6.11
N ARG A 135 -14.36 32.70 -5.12
CA ARG A 135 -15.40 32.82 -4.06
C ARG A 135 -15.18 34.08 -3.20
N GLN A 136 -13.95 34.39 -2.79
CA GLN A 136 -13.65 35.57 -2.01
C GLN A 136 -13.98 36.87 -2.75
N VAL A 137 -13.83 36.92 -4.08
CA VAL A 137 -14.19 38.11 -4.88
C VAL A 137 -15.71 38.30 -4.98
N VAL A 138 -16.49 37.20 -4.96
CA VAL A 138 -17.97 37.27 -5.00
C VAL A 138 -18.56 37.64 -3.64
N GLU A 139 -17.94 37.25 -2.52
CA GLU A 139 -18.41 37.58 -1.17
C GLU A 139 -18.00 39.00 -0.72
N ALA A 140 -17.08 39.67 -1.40
CA ALA A 140 -16.42 40.88 -0.90
C ALA A 140 -17.13 42.22 -1.19
N ALA A 141 -18.19 42.25 -1.93
CA ALA A 141 -18.93 43.53 -2.14
C ALA A 141 -20.42 43.29 -2.43
N LEU A 142 -21.25 43.64 -1.47
CA LEU A 142 -22.64 44.00 -1.75
C LEU A 142 -22.64 45.18 -2.75
N SER A 143 -23.40 45.05 -3.81
CA SER A 143 -23.57 46.16 -4.73
C SER A 143 -24.22 47.36 -3.99
N PRO A 144 -23.96 48.61 -4.40
CA PRO A 144 -24.60 49.76 -3.79
C PRO A 144 -26.12 49.69 -3.71
N GLU A 145 -26.75 48.96 -4.66
CA GLU A 145 -28.18 48.72 -4.67
C GLU A 145 -28.62 47.70 -3.62
N GLU A 146 -27.82 46.64 -3.39
CA GLU A 146 -28.07 45.65 -2.33
C GLU A 146 -27.88 46.24 -0.94
N GLU A 147 -26.89 47.11 -0.75
CA GLU A 147 -26.69 47.85 0.49
C GLU A 147 -27.87 48.81 0.75
N ALA A 148 -28.40 49.47 -0.26
CA ALA A 148 -29.51 50.35 -0.13
C ALA A 148 -30.81 49.60 0.28
N ARG A 149 -31.06 48.45 -0.35
CA ARG A 149 -32.19 47.55 0.01
C ARG A 149 -32.01 46.98 1.42
N LEU A 150 -30.81 46.57 1.80
CA LEU A 150 -30.55 46.07 3.14
C LEU A 150 -30.83 47.15 4.21
N ARG A 151 -30.43 48.39 3.96
CA ARG A 151 -30.69 49.53 4.86
C ARG A 151 -32.21 49.87 4.97
N GLU A 152 -32.95 49.64 3.90
CA GLU A 152 -34.42 49.88 3.90
C GLU A 152 -35.13 48.83 4.75
N ILE A 153 -34.74 47.54 4.60
CA ILE A 153 -35.30 46.41 5.37
C ILE A 153 -34.94 46.52 6.88
N LEU A 154 -33.76 47.02 7.22
CA LEU A 154 -33.31 47.15 8.62
C LEU A 154 -33.90 48.39 9.33
N LYS A 155 -34.69 49.25 8.65
CA LYS A 155 -35.36 50.40 9.24
C LYS A 155 -36.82 50.14 9.62
N GLU A 156 -37.40 48.99 9.21
CA GLU A 156 -38.69 48.50 9.65
C GLU A 156 -38.60 47.68 10.96
#